data_51c291ddc5fa48723c2913154da29386
#
_entry.id   51c291ddc5fa48723c2913154da29386
#
_cell.length_a   1.000
_cell.length_b   1.000
_cell.length_c   1.000
_cell.angle_alpha   90.00
_cell.angle_beta   90.00
_cell.angle_gamma   90.00
#
_symmetry.space_group_name_H-M   'P 1'
#
loop_
_entity.id
_entity.type
_entity.pdbx_description
1 polymer ?
#
loop_
_entity_poly.entity_id
_entity_poly.type
_entity_poly.pdbx_seq_one_letter_code
_entity_poly.pdbx_strand_id
1 'polypeptide(L)'
;MEQFKRIPNVKLSYILELKYLKTDASEAEAQKLWDESVALILQYAQVRVVNKMVSSTQLHLIVVQMRGFELNRMEEVLYGDNKDN
;
A
#
# COMPACT_ATOMS: atom_id res chain seq x y z
N MET A 1 -3.74 -11.68 26.91
CA MET A 1 -3.60 -12.97 26.34
C MET A 1 -4.85 -13.45 25.73
N GLU A 2 -5.84 -13.59 26.52
CA GLU A 2 -7.09 -14.10 26.02
C GLU A 2 -7.68 -13.25 24.95
N GLN A 3 -7.43 -11.95 25.05
CA GLN A 3 -7.98 -11.03 24.08
C GLN A 3 -7.48 -11.30 22.66
N PHE A 4 -6.26 -11.75 22.56
CA PHE A 4 -5.70 -12.02 21.25
C PHE A 4 -6.46 -13.13 20.55
N LYS A 5 -6.90 -14.08 21.30
CA LYS A 5 -7.65 -15.16 20.72
C LYS A 5 -9.03 -14.71 20.29
N ARG A 6 -9.49 -13.63 20.88
CA ARG A 6 -10.80 -13.15 20.56
C ARG A 6 -10.83 -12.29 19.32
N ILE A 7 -9.67 -12.00 18.77
CA ILE A 7 -9.62 -11.16 17.60
C ILE A 7 -9.16 -11.94 16.37
N PRO A 8 -9.46 -13.20 16.25
CA PRO A 8 -9.11 -13.91 15.01
C PRO A 8 -9.99 -13.48 13.86
N ASN A 9 -11.12 -12.86 14.16
CA ASN A 9 -11.99 -12.39 13.10
C ASN A 9 -11.51 -11.12 12.47
N VAL A 10 -10.59 -10.45 13.14
CA VAL A 10 -10.04 -9.22 12.61
C VAL A 10 -8.66 -9.50 12.08
N LYS A 11 -8.56 -9.68 10.80
CA LYS A 11 -7.29 -9.92 10.16
C LYS A 11 -6.96 -8.73 9.29
N LEU A 12 -5.93 -8.03 9.66
CA LEU A 12 -5.46 -6.90 8.89
C LEU A 12 -4.24 -7.35 8.11
N SER A 13 -4.25 -7.11 6.83
CA SER A 13 -3.14 -7.43 5.98
C SER A 13 -2.60 -6.14 5.38
N TYR A 14 -1.29 -6.02 5.36
CA TYR A 14 -0.65 -4.83 4.85
C TYR A 14 0.26 -5.20 3.70
N ILE A 15 0.22 -4.41 2.66
CA ILE A 15 1.19 -4.47 1.59
C ILE A 15 1.90 -3.13 1.59
N LEU A 16 3.21 -3.19 1.67
CA LEU A 16 4.03 -2.00 1.71
C LEU A 16 4.89 -1.95 0.47
N GLU A 17 4.78 -0.85 -0.27
CA GLU A 17 5.62 -0.63 -1.44
C GLU A 17 6.58 0.49 -1.10
N LEU A 18 7.87 0.17 -1.10
CA LEU A 18 8.91 1.14 -0.74
C LEU A 18 9.73 1.45 -1.97
N LYS A 19 9.82 2.73 -2.30
CA LYS A 19 10.59 3.19 -3.45
C LYS A 19 11.56 4.28 -3.03
N TYR A 20 12.70 4.28 -3.66
CA TYR A 20 13.76 5.25 -3.37
C TYR A 20 13.97 6.15 -4.56
N LEU A 21 13.95 7.44 -4.29
CA LEU A 21 14.33 8.45 -5.27
C LEU A 21 15.78 8.85 -5.06
N LYS A 22 16.42 9.24 -6.14
CA LYS A 22 17.71 9.91 -6.01
C LYS A 22 17.48 11.25 -5.33
N THR A 23 18.50 11.71 -4.62
CA THR A 23 18.35 12.98 -3.89
C THR A 23 18.12 14.16 -4.82
N ASP A 24 18.59 14.06 -6.06
CA ASP A 24 18.45 15.14 -7.03
C ASP A 24 17.31 14.93 -8.01
N ALA A 25 16.44 13.97 -7.72
CA ALA A 25 15.30 13.71 -8.60
C ALA A 25 14.36 14.90 -8.62
N SER A 26 13.82 15.20 -9.79
CA SER A 26 12.87 16.31 -9.92
C SER A 26 11.52 15.92 -9.35
N GLU A 27 10.67 16.93 -9.16
CA GLU A 27 9.31 16.65 -8.70
C GLU A 27 8.52 15.86 -9.74
N ALA A 28 8.81 16.09 -11.01
CA ALA A 28 8.15 15.33 -12.07
C ALA A 28 8.53 13.86 -11.98
N GLU A 29 9.79 13.58 -11.72
CA GLU A 29 10.24 12.21 -11.56
C GLU A 29 9.63 11.58 -10.31
N ALA A 30 9.54 12.34 -9.24
CA ALA A 30 8.94 11.85 -8.01
C ALA A 30 7.48 11.47 -8.24
N GLN A 31 6.74 12.31 -8.94
CA GLN A 31 5.35 12.04 -9.21
C GLN A 31 5.18 10.82 -10.11
N LYS A 32 6.02 10.72 -11.13
CA LYS A 32 5.96 9.57 -12.02
C LYS A 32 6.22 8.28 -11.28
N LEU A 33 7.25 8.28 -10.44
CA LEU A 33 7.58 7.09 -9.67
C LEU A 33 6.48 6.77 -8.68
N TRP A 34 5.87 7.80 -8.12
CA TRP A 34 4.75 7.60 -7.20
C TRP A 34 3.59 6.93 -7.91
N ASP A 35 3.22 7.41 -9.09
CA ASP A 35 2.12 6.84 -9.85
C ASP A 35 2.39 5.39 -10.20
N GLU A 36 3.63 5.07 -10.55
CA GLU A 36 4.01 3.71 -10.85
C GLU A 36 3.90 2.82 -9.62
N SER A 37 4.29 3.36 -8.47
CA SER A 37 4.21 2.60 -7.23
C SER A 37 2.77 2.31 -6.85
N VAL A 38 1.89 3.27 -7.02
CA VAL A 38 0.47 3.07 -6.73
C VAL A 38 -0.11 2.01 -7.65
N ALA A 39 0.21 2.08 -8.93
CA ALA A 39 -0.29 1.09 -9.89
C ALA A 39 0.20 -0.31 -9.51
N LEU A 40 1.45 -0.41 -9.11
CA LEU A 40 2.04 -1.69 -8.77
C LEU A 40 1.42 -2.29 -7.52
N ILE A 41 1.21 -1.47 -6.50
CA ILE A 41 0.66 -1.98 -5.25
C ILE A 41 -0.80 -2.40 -5.45
N LEU A 42 -1.54 -1.70 -6.30
CA LEU A 42 -2.90 -2.09 -6.61
C LEU A 42 -2.94 -3.42 -7.35
N GLN A 43 -1.97 -3.65 -8.22
CA GLN A 43 -1.87 -4.89 -8.94
C GLN A 43 -1.61 -6.06 -7.98
N TYR A 44 -0.71 -5.87 -7.04
CA TYR A 44 -0.44 -6.89 -6.03
C TYR A 44 -1.69 -7.17 -5.20
N ALA A 45 -2.41 -6.10 -4.83
CA ALA A 45 -3.61 -6.25 -4.03
C ALA A 45 -4.65 -7.07 -4.77
N GLN A 46 -4.80 -6.81 -6.05
CA GLN A 46 -5.78 -7.52 -6.86
C GLN A 46 -5.49 -9.02 -6.87
N VAL A 47 -4.23 -9.38 -7.00
CA VAL A 47 -3.84 -10.79 -7.01
C VAL A 47 -4.24 -11.44 -5.69
N ARG A 48 -3.95 -10.78 -4.57
CA ARG A 48 -4.28 -11.36 -3.28
C ARG A 48 -5.76 -11.51 -3.06
N VAL A 49 -6.53 -10.52 -3.48
CA VAL A 49 -7.98 -10.57 -3.29
C VAL A 49 -8.59 -11.62 -4.21
N VAL A 50 -8.15 -11.67 -5.46
CA VAL A 50 -8.68 -12.64 -6.41
C VAL A 50 -8.39 -14.06 -5.97
N ASN A 51 -7.20 -14.27 -5.40
CA ASN A 51 -6.84 -15.60 -4.92
C ASN A 51 -7.38 -15.87 -3.52
N LYS A 52 -8.20 -14.97 -3.00
CA LYS A 52 -8.86 -15.13 -1.71
C LYS A 52 -7.88 -15.31 -0.57
N MET A 53 -6.71 -14.73 -0.73
CA MET A 53 -5.72 -14.76 0.32
C MET A 53 -6.06 -13.77 1.42
N VAL A 54 -6.83 -12.74 1.06
CA VAL A 54 -7.20 -11.71 2.02
C VAL A 54 -8.48 -11.05 1.54
N SER A 55 -9.29 -10.59 2.49
CA SER A 55 -10.49 -9.83 2.17
C SER A 55 -10.10 -8.40 1.80
N SER A 56 -10.77 -7.84 0.80
CA SER A 56 -10.47 -6.48 0.38
C SER A 56 -10.75 -5.46 1.48
N THR A 57 -11.66 -5.76 2.38
CA THR A 57 -12.00 -4.85 3.46
C THR A 57 -10.94 -4.84 4.56
N GLN A 58 -10.04 -5.82 4.55
CA GLN A 58 -9.01 -5.93 5.57
C GLN A 58 -7.63 -5.64 5.02
N LEU A 59 -7.58 -5.25 3.77
CA LEU A 59 -6.30 -5.04 3.09
C LEU A 59 -5.92 -3.57 3.14
N HIS A 60 -4.73 -3.31 3.64
CA HIS A 60 -4.19 -1.96 3.73
C HIS A 60 -2.98 -1.86 2.83
N LEU A 61 -2.97 -0.87 1.97
CA LEU A 61 -1.90 -0.67 1.00
C LEU A 61 -1.19 0.64 1.35
N ILE A 62 0.09 0.55 1.57
CA ILE A 62 0.87 1.73 1.95
C ILE A 62 2.01 1.90 0.97
N VAL A 63 2.09 3.08 0.38
CA VAL A 63 3.19 3.41 -0.51
C VAL A 63 4.09 4.41 0.21
N VAL A 64 5.36 4.11 0.23
CA VAL A 64 6.37 4.93 0.88
C VAL A 64 7.41 5.31 -0.16
N GLN A 65 7.65 6.60 -0.29
CA GLN A 65 8.67 7.10 -1.21
C GLN A 65 9.72 7.83 -0.41
N MET A 66 10.95 7.38 -0.54
CA MET A 66 12.08 7.99 0.15
C MET A 66 12.92 8.78 -0.84
N ARG A 67 13.50 9.87 -0.36
CA ARG A 67 14.47 10.62 -1.13
C ARG A 67 15.75 10.63 -0.32
N GLY A 68 16.72 9.84 -0.75
CA GLY A 68 17.88 9.60 0.07
C GLY A 68 17.46 8.96 1.37
N PHE A 69 17.79 9.59 2.49
CA PHE A 69 17.40 9.07 3.80
C PHE A 69 16.16 9.73 4.36
N GLU A 70 15.50 10.57 3.57
CA GLU A 70 14.35 11.32 4.06
C GLU A 70 13.07 10.78 3.46
N LEU A 71 12.03 10.81 4.27
CA LEU A 71 10.71 10.44 3.80
C LEU A 71 10.19 11.54 2.90
N ASN A 72 9.89 11.20 1.65
CA ASN A 72 9.37 12.17 0.70
C ASN A 72 7.84 12.15 0.67
N ARG A 73 7.27 10.97 0.75
CA ARG A 73 5.81 10.83 0.68
C ARG A 73 5.40 9.47 1.21
N MET A 74 4.31 9.43 1.96
CA MET A 74 3.75 8.17 2.43
C MET A 74 2.25 8.33 2.49
N GLU A 75 1.54 7.39 1.87
CA GLU A 75 0.10 7.43 1.86
C GLU A 75 -0.45 6.03 1.84
N GLU A 76 -1.60 5.87 2.45
CA GLU A 76 -2.36 4.64 2.32
C GLU A 76 -3.24 4.77 1.08
N VAL A 77 -3.20 3.73 0.25
CA VAL A 77 -3.97 3.69 -0.99
C VAL A 77 -5.17 2.79 -0.75
N LEU A 78 -6.33 3.28 -1.11
CA LEU A 78 -7.55 2.51 -0.93
C LEU A 78 -7.74 1.56 -2.10
N TYR A 79 -8.03 0.33 -1.78
CA TYR A 79 -8.28 -0.68 -2.80
C TYR A 79 -9.79 -0.87 -2.95
N GLY A 80 -10.23 -0.77 -4.14
CA GLY A 80 -11.61 -0.99 -4.42
C GLY A 80 -12.45 0.25 -4.26
N ASP A 81 -12.69 0.22 -3.73
CA ASP A 81 -13.47 1.00 -3.59
C ASP A 81 -14.35 1.57 -3.52
N ASN A 82 -14.30 1.49 -3.36
CA ASN A 82 -14.90 1.79 -3.23
C ASN A 82 -15.84 2.22 -3.47
N LYS A 83 -15.89 2.20 -3.81
CA LYS A 83 -16.59 2.46 -4.12
C LYS A 83 -17.68 2.48 -3.91
N ASP A 84 -17.75 2.26 -3.71
CA ASP A 84 -18.67 2.15 -3.57
C ASP A 84 -19.34 2.42 -3.13
N ASN A 85 -19.22 2.68 -3.02
CA ASN A 85 -19.72 2.80 -2.58
C ASN A 85 -20.18 2.80 -2.37
#